data_b1cb5994efaf3be07ed7bfcec12dd5e6
#
_entry.id   b1cb5994efaf3be07ed7bfcec12dd5e6
#
_cell.length_a   1.000
_cell.length_b   1.000
_cell.length_c   1.000
_cell.angle_alpha   90.00
_cell.angle_beta   90.00
_cell.angle_gamma   90.00
#
_symmetry.space_group_name_H-M   'P 1'
#
loop_
_entity.id
_entity.type
_entity.pdbx_description
1 polymer ?
#
loop_
_entity_poly.entity_id
_entity_poly.type
_entity_poly.pdbx_seq_one_letter_code
_entity_poly.pdbx_strand_id
1 'polypeptide(L)'
;KGGLNDLSVSRTSFKWGIQVPNNDKHIVYVWLDAPTNYISALNFPDTTNKLYKDFWPADLHVIGKDILRFHTVYWPAFLMAANLPLPLKIYGHGWILSDDKKMSKSTGNILDPLEIINKYGIDQLRYYLIKEVSLGNDGNVSMKNLENCINNDLANNFGNLCQRVFSFLEKNCSGKLP
;
A
#
# COMPACT_ATOMS: atom_id res chain seq x y z
N LYS A 1 13.14 -12.77 25.39
CA LYS A 1 11.91 -13.56 25.63
C LYS A 1 10.95 -12.77 26.53
N GLY A 2 10.66 -11.53 26.19
CA GLY A 2 9.57 -10.75 26.78
C GLY A 2 8.29 -11.03 26.01
N GLY A 3 7.20 -11.37 26.69
CA GLY A 3 5.88 -11.47 26.11
C GLY A 3 5.37 -10.13 25.56
N LEU A 4 4.16 -10.11 25.08
CA LEU A 4 3.49 -8.86 24.71
C LEU A 4 3.24 -8.04 25.99
N ASN A 5 3.53 -6.73 25.91
CA ASN A 5 3.19 -5.81 26.97
C ASN A 5 1.75 -5.31 26.78
N ASP A 6 1.11 -4.88 27.85
CA ASP A 6 -0.19 -4.23 27.80
C ASP A 6 -0.15 -3.00 26.90
N LEU A 7 -1.18 -2.81 26.09
CA LEU A 7 -1.36 -1.64 25.27
C LEU A 7 -2.47 -0.76 25.85
N SER A 8 -2.14 0.48 26.17
CA SER A 8 -3.16 1.44 26.53
C SER A 8 -3.98 1.84 25.30
N VAL A 9 -5.27 1.52 25.31
CA VAL A 9 -6.21 1.79 24.21
C VAL A 9 -6.84 3.17 24.25
N SER A 10 -6.47 4.00 25.23
CA SER A 10 -6.97 5.37 25.36
C SER A 10 -5.88 6.35 25.78
N ARG A 11 -6.14 7.64 25.60
CA ARG A 11 -5.23 8.77 25.93
C ARG A 11 -5.98 9.88 26.63
N THR A 12 -5.28 10.59 27.51
CA THR A 12 -5.78 11.79 28.22
C THR A 12 -5.00 13.07 27.87
N SER A 13 -3.94 12.94 27.07
CA SER A 13 -3.03 14.03 26.73
C SER A 13 -3.59 15.05 25.75
N PHE A 14 -4.70 14.74 25.08
CA PHE A 14 -5.41 15.62 24.16
C PHE A 14 -6.91 15.36 24.20
N LYS A 15 -7.71 16.29 23.69
CA LYS A 15 -9.18 16.25 23.76
C LYS A 15 -9.85 15.96 22.40
N TRP A 16 -9.10 16.01 21.31
CA TRP A 16 -9.61 15.74 19.97
C TRP A 16 -9.58 14.24 19.66
N GLY A 17 -10.68 13.72 19.16
CA GLY A 17 -10.80 12.31 18.77
C GLY A 17 -12.10 11.67 19.25
N ILE A 18 -12.21 10.34 19.12
CA ILE A 18 -13.36 9.56 19.56
C ILE A 18 -13.30 9.40 21.08
N GLN A 19 -14.31 9.88 21.78
CA GLN A 19 -14.40 9.74 23.23
C GLN A 19 -14.64 8.29 23.64
N VAL A 20 -14.01 7.88 24.73
CA VAL A 20 -14.28 6.57 25.34
C VAL A 20 -15.67 6.59 25.97
N PRO A 21 -16.56 5.62 25.66
CA PRO A 21 -17.88 5.56 26.26
C PRO A 21 -17.82 5.60 27.80
N ASN A 22 -18.65 6.43 28.39
CA ASN A 22 -18.74 6.64 29.85
C ASN A 22 -17.46 7.21 30.51
N ASN A 23 -16.55 7.79 29.73
CA ASN A 23 -15.33 8.41 30.27
C ASN A 23 -14.87 9.62 29.44
N ASP A 24 -15.39 10.79 29.75
CA ASP A 24 -15.14 12.04 29.02
C ASP A 24 -13.68 12.55 29.10
N LYS A 25 -12.87 11.98 29.98
CA LYS A 25 -11.45 12.33 30.12
C LYS A 25 -10.55 11.59 29.15
N HIS A 26 -11.05 10.53 28.54
CA HIS A 26 -10.28 9.63 27.68
C HIS A 26 -10.75 9.71 26.23
N ILE A 27 -9.76 9.75 25.34
CA ILE A 27 -9.94 9.64 23.89
C ILE A 27 -9.39 8.27 23.44
N VAL A 28 -10.11 7.61 22.55
CA VAL A 28 -9.67 6.34 21.94
C VAL A 28 -8.29 6.52 21.29
N TYR A 29 -7.42 5.57 21.54
CA TYR A 29 -6.08 5.58 20.94
C TYR A 29 -6.15 5.34 19.44
N VAL A 30 -5.38 6.11 18.69
CA VAL A 30 -5.37 6.10 17.22
C VAL A 30 -5.18 4.70 16.60
N TRP A 31 -4.43 3.81 17.23
CA TRP A 31 -4.24 2.45 16.71
C TRP A 31 -5.36 1.47 17.04
N LEU A 32 -6.34 1.86 17.84
CA LEU A 32 -7.61 1.18 17.91
C LEU A 32 -8.58 1.72 16.85
N ASP A 33 -8.57 3.05 16.67
CA ASP A 33 -9.43 3.75 15.70
C ASP A 33 -9.04 3.43 14.24
N ALA A 34 -7.76 3.63 13.87
CA ALA A 34 -7.29 3.51 12.51
C ALA A 34 -7.54 2.12 11.87
N PRO A 35 -7.22 0.96 12.51
CA PRO A 35 -7.55 -0.34 11.94
C PRO A 35 -9.05 -0.64 11.91
N THR A 36 -9.84 -0.06 12.82
CA THR A 36 -11.30 -0.21 12.81
C THR A 36 -11.93 0.32 11.51
N ASN A 37 -11.25 1.25 10.83
CA ASN A 37 -11.68 1.74 9.52
C ASN A 37 -11.86 0.62 8.48
N TYR A 38 -11.09 -0.46 8.54
CA TYR A 38 -11.23 -1.59 7.61
C TYR A 38 -12.62 -2.24 7.66
N ILE A 39 -13.24 -2.28 8.82
CA ILE A 39 -14.58 -2.86 8.98
C ILE A 39 -15.68 -1.80 8.98
N SER A 40 -15.44 -0.60 9.51
CA SER A 40 -16.44 0.47 9.52
C SER A 40 -16.77 0.96 8.11
N ALA A 41 -15.80 0.96 7.18
CA ALA A 41 -16.02 1.24 5.77
C ALA A 41 -16.94 0.19 5.09
N LEU A 42 -17.11 -0.97 5.69
CA LEU A 42 -17.98 -2.06 5.23
C LEU A 42 -19.34 -2.07 5.95
N ASN A 43 -19.70 -0.96 6.60
CA ASN A 43 -20.92 -0.77 7.39
C ASN A 43 -21.00 -1.60 8.69
N PHE A 44 -19.87 -2.07 9.25
CA PHE A 44 -19.87 -2.63 10.61
C PHE A 44 -20.46 -1.60 11.61
N PRO A 45 -21.32 -1.99 12.56
CA PRO A 45 -21.56 -3.33 13.05
C PRO A 45 -22.64 -4.17 12.32
N ASP A 46 -23.21 -3.69 11.21
CA ASP A 46 -24.16 -4.49 10.43
C ASP A 46 -23.42 -5.58 9.62
N THR A 47 -23.23 -6.74 10.26
CA THR A 47 -22.59 -7.90 9.63
C THR A 47 -23.47 -8.58 8.57
N THR A 48 -24.74 -8.15 8.42
CA THR A 48 -25.65 -8.65 7.37
C THR A 48 -25.50 -7.87 6.08
N ASN A 49 -24.86 -6.71 6.12
CA ASN A 49 -24.61 -5.86 4.97
C ASN A 49 -23.79 -6.58 3.88
N LYS A 50 -24.15 -6.33 2.63
CA LYS A 50 -23.49 -6.96 1.48
C LYS A 50 -22.00 -6.65 1.42
N LEU A 51 -21.58 -5.40 1.66
CA LEU A 51 -20.16 -5.03 1.65
C LEU A 51 -19.38 -5.80 2.70
N TYR A 52 -19.93 -5.94 3.92
CA TYR A 52 -19.26 -6.70 4.97
C TYR A 52 -19.10 -8.17 4.58
N LYS A 53 -20.18 -8.81 4.06
CA LYS A 53 -20.13 -10.21 3.63
C LYS A 53 -19.19 -10.48 2.46
N ASP A 54 -19.09 -9.54 1.53
CA ASP A 54 -18.27 -9.70 0.31
C ASP A 54 -16.79 -9.42 0.58
N PHE A 55 -16.45 -8.53 1.52
CA PHE A 55 -15.08 -8.03 1.71
C PHE A 55 -14.46 -8.31 3.08
N TRP A 56 -15.24 -8.90 4.01
CA TRP A 56 -14.68 -9.30 5.31
C TRP A 56 -14.96 -10.78 5.60
N PRO A 57 -13.95 -11.58 6.03
CA PRO A 57 -12.56 -11.13 6.31
C PRO A 57 -11.78 -10.75 5.04
N ALA A 58 -10.91 -9.77 5.16
CA ALA A 58 -10.05 -9.35 4.06
C ALA A 58 -9.07 -10.48 3.67
N ASP A 59 -8.92 -10.74 2.37
CA ASP A 59 -7.94 -11.70 1.86
C ASP A 59 -6.51 -11.26 2.14
N LEU A 60 -6.25 -9.95 2.04
CA LEU A 60 -4.93 -9.38 2.20
C LEU A 60 -5.01 -7.93 2.71
N HIS A 61 -4.29 -7.63 3.79
CA HIS A 61 -3.91 -6.27 4.15
C HIS A 61 -2.53 -5.94 3.58
N VAL A 62 -2.44 -4.93 2.72
CA VAL A 62 -1.18 -4.39 2.19
C VAL A 62 -0.84 -3.12 2.96
N ILE A 63 0.28 -3.12 3.66
CA ILE A 63 0.66 -2.04 4.58
C ILE A 63 2.15 -1.71 4.49
N GLY A 64 2.55 -0.52 4.94
CA GLY A 64 3.96 -0.19 5.14
C GLY A 64 4.57 -0.98 6.30
N LYS A 65 5.84 -1.35 6.19
CA LYS A 65 6.56 -2.12 7.22
C LYS A 65 6.63 -1.44 8.59
N ASP A 66 6.53 -0.12 8.63
CA ASP A 66 6.56 0.69 9.86
C ASP A 66 5.33 0.48 10.75
N ILE A 67 4.21 0.07 10.18
CA ILE A 67 2.98 -0.23 10.89
C ILE A 67 2.68 -1.73 10.98
N LEU A 68 3.65 -2.58 10.63
CA LEU A 68 3.49 -4.03 10.61
C LEU A 68 3.04 -4.58 11.97
N ARG A 69 3.66 -4.13 13.07
CA ARG A 69 3.31 -4.59 14.42
C ARG A 69 1.85 -4.32 14.79
N PHE A 70 1.32 -3.17 14.37
CA PHE A 70 -0.08 -2.83 14.65
C PHE A 70 -1.05 -3.74 13.91
N HIS A 71 -0.71 -4.19 12.72
CA HIS A 71 -1.54 -5.05 11.90
C HIS A 71 -1.36 -6.55 12.18
N THR A 72 -0.18 -6.97 12.64
CA THR A 72 0.10 -8.39 12.90
C THR A 72 -0.12 -8.81 14.36
N VAL A 73 -0.15 -7.86 15.28
CA VAL A 73 -0.30 -8.13 16.72
C VAL A 73 -1.56 -7.48 17.27
N TYR A 74 -1.66 -6.16 17.21
CA TYR A 74 -2.74 -5.44 17.91
C TYR A 74 -4.08 -5.58 17.19
N TRP A 75 -4.11 -5.41 15.88
CA TRP A 75 -5.35 -5.54 15.10
C TRP A 75 -5.98 -6.94 15.24
N PRO A 76 -5.26 -8.06 15.08
CA PRO A 76 -5.78 -9.38 15.38
C PRO A 76 -6.27 -9.52 16.83
N ALA A 77 -5.56 -8.97 17.79
CA ALA A 77 -5.97 -9.03 19.19
C ALA A 77 -7.31 -8.29 19.43
N PHE A 78 -7.52 -7.13 18.80
CA PHE A 78 -8.78 -6.39 18.88
C PHE A 78 -9.94 -7.15 18.23
N LEU A 79 -9.71 -7.74 17.06
CA LEU A 79 -10.71 -8.56 16.37
C LEU A 79 -11.08 -9.79 17.20
N MET A 80 -10.10 -10.49 17.77
CA MET A 80 -10.33 -11.64 18.66
C MET A 80 -11.12 -11.23 19.90
N ALA A 81 -10.80 -10.10 20.53
CA ALA A 81 -11.53 -9.59 21.68
C ALA A 81 -12.98 -9.22 21.34
N ALA A 82 -13.24 -8.84 20.08
CA ALA A 82 -14.59 -8.53 19.58
C ALA A 82 -15.31 -9.75 18.97
N ASN A 83 -14.73 -10.96 19.03
CA ASN A 83 -15.23 -12.17 18.35
C ASN A 83 -15.47 -11.98 16.84
N LEU A 84 -14.60 -11.24 16.17
CA LEU A 84 -14.66 -10.99 14.74
C LEU A 84 -13.64 -11.84 13.97
N PRO A 85 -13.93 -12.22 12.71
CA PRO A 85 -12.99 -12.95 11.86
C PRO A 85 -11.70 -12.15 11.62
N LEU A 86 -10.58 -12.87 11.52
CA LEU A 86 -9.28 -12.28 11.23
C LEU A 86 -9.06 -12.14 9.72
N PRO A 87 -8.28 -11.14 9.24
CA PRO A 87 -7.81 -11.09 7.87
C PRO A 87 -6.95 -12.32 7.56
N LEU A 88 -7.00 -12.80 6.31
CA LEU A 88 -6.32 -14.04 5.93
C LEU A 88 -4.81 -13.86 5.82
N LYS A 89 -4.36 -12.70 5.33
CA LYS A 89 -2.94 -12.40 5.15
C LYS A 89 -2.64 -10.93 5.42
N ILE A 90 -1.41 -10.67 5.85
CA ILE A 90 -0.87 -9.32 6.00
C ILE A 90 0.47 -9.27 5.28
N TYR A 91 0.62 -8.31 4.38
CA TYR A 91 1.84 -8.06 3.64
C TYR A 91 2.38 -6.66 3.96
N GLY A 92 3.59 -6.63 4.55
CA GLY A 92 4.29 -5.38 4.81
C GLY A 92 5.30 -5.09 3.69
N HIS A 93 5.09 -4.00 2.94
CA HIS A 93 6.05 -3.55 1.93
C HIS A 93 7.12 -2.64 2.53
N GLY A 94 8.27 -2.55 1.86
CA GLY A 94 9.36 -1.64 2.21
C GLY A 94 9.03 -0.16 1.96
N TRP A 95 9.92 0.71 2.38
CA TRP A 95 9.81 2.14 2.09
C TRP A 95 10.22 2.45 0.66
N ILE A 96 9.59 3.48 0.10
CA ILE A 96 10.09 4.13 -1.10
C ILE A 96 11.01 5.27 -0.64
N LEU A 97 12.29 5.13 -0.96
CA LEU A 97 13.32 6.11 -0.67
C LEU A 97 13.57 6.99 -1.89
N SER A 98 14.03 8.21 -1.69
CA SER A 98 14.55 9.09 -2.73
C SER A 98 16.01 9.40 -2.42
N ASP A 99 16.91 9.02 -3.33
CA ASP A 99 18.37 9.13 -3.13
C ASP A 99 18.84 8.55 -1.78
N ASP A 100 18.44 7.29 -1.51
CA ASP A 100 18.73 6.52 -0.30
C ASP A 100 18.20 7.13 1.01
N LYS A 101 17.32 8.14 0.92
CA LYS A 101 16.75 8.82 2.07
C LYS A 101 15.23 8.66 2.10
N LYS A 102 14.68 8.57 3.30
CA LYS A 102 13.23 8.60 3.48
C LYS A 102 12.68 9.94 2.96
N MET A 103 11.64 9.87 2.13
CA MET A 103 10.97 11.06 1.64
C MET A 103 10.32 11.82 2.80
N SER A 104 10.56 13.13 2.87
CA SER A 104 9.85 13.99 3.81
C SER A 104 9.63 15.38 3.23
N LYS A 105 8.54 16.04 3.66
CA LYS A 105 8.22 17.42 3.25
C LYS A 105 9.29 18.41 3.68
N SER A 106 9.90 18.18 4.84
CA SER A 106 10.93 19.07 5.40
C SER A 106 12.25 19.01 4.64
N THR A 107 12.56 17.90 3.97
CA THR A 107 13.79 17.73 3.18
C THR A 107 13.59 18.07 1.70
N GLY A 108 12.35 18.29 1.26
CA GLY A 108 12.05 18.64 -0.13
C GLY A 108 12.35 17.54 -1.15
N ASN A 109 12.57 16.30 -0.71
CA ASN A 109 12.93 15.16 -1.57
C ASN A 109 11.71 14.29 -1.94
N ILE A 110 10.50 14.83 -1.85
CA ILE A 110 9.28 14.12 -2.24
C ILE A 110 9.18 14.13 -3.76
N LEU A 111 9.00 12.95 -4.33
CA LEU A 111 8.62 12.80 -5.74
C LEU A 111 7.09 12.82 -5.82
N ASP A 112 6.53 13.86 -6.45
CA ASP A 112 5.08 13.94 -6.65
C ASP A 112 4.67 12.99 -7.79
N PRO A 113 3.86 11.96 -7.51
CA PRO A 113 3.42 11.02 -8.52
C PRO A 113 2.56 11.68 -9.61
N LEU A 114 1.83 12.76 -9.31
CA LEU A 114 1.00 13.45 -10.30
C LEU A 114 1.86 14.21 -11.32
N GLU A 115 2.92 14.87 -10.88
CA GLU A 115 3.87 15.52 -11.77
C GLU A 115 4.55 14.50 -12.70
N ILE A 116 4.94 13.35 -12.15
CA ILE A 116 5.55 12.26 -12.92
C ILE A 116 4.56 11.69 -13.94
N ILE A 117 3.31 11.46 -13.54
CA ILE A 117 2.26 10.95 -14.45
C ILE A 117 2.02 11.95 -15.58
N ASN A 118 1.93 13.23 -15.29
CA ASN A 118 1.72 14.27 -16.31
C ASN A 118 2.88 14.35 -17.30
N LYS A 119 4.10 14.10 -16.88
CA LYS A 119 5.29 14.20 -17.74
C LYS A 119 5.57 12.91 -18.53
N TYR A 120 5.42 11.75 -17.92
CA TYR A 120 5.87 10.47 -18.49
C TYR A 120 4.73 9.48 -18.77
N GLY A 121 3.58 9.64 -18.12
CA GLY A 121 2.44 8.72 -18.21
C GLY A 121 2.32 7.79 -16.99
N ILE A 122 1.11 7.32 -16.75
CA ILE A 122 0.79 6.48 -15.59
C ILE A 122 1.40 5.08 -15.69
N ASP A 123 1.42 4.48 -16.88
CA ASP A 123 1.91 3.12 -17.07
C ASP A 123 3.43 3.05 -16.89
N GLN A 124 4.15 4.08 -17.30
CA GLN A 124 5.59 4.22 -17.11
C GLN A 124 5.95 4.30 -15.62
N LEU A 125 5.21 5.09 -14.85
CA LEU A 125 5.40 5.18 -13.41
C LEU A 125 5.09 3.84 -12.72
N ARG A 126 3.98 3.20 -13.06
CA ARG A 126 3.59 1.91 -12.49
C ARG A 126 4.63 0.82 -12.77
N TYR A 127 5.08 0.72 -14.03
CA TYR A 127 6.11 -0.21 -14.42
C TYR A 127 7.40 0.01 -13.61
N TYR A 128 7.85 1.27 -13.54
CA TYR A 128 9.06 1.64 -12.80
C TYR A 128 8.98 1.26 -11.33
N LEU A 129 7.89 1.60 -10.64
CA LEU A 129 7.72 1.29 -9.22
C LEU A 129 7.71 -0.22 -8.95
N ILE A 130 7.05 -1.01 -9.80
CA ILE A 130 7.02 -2.48 -9.66
C ILE A 130 8.41 -3.09 -9.93
N LYS A 131 9.16 -2.54 -10.88
CA LYS A 131 10.50 -3.03 -11.21
C LYS A 131 11.53 -2.66 -10.15
N GLU A 132 11.54 -1.40 -9.71
CA GLU A 132 12.58 -0.86 -8.84
C GLU A 132 12.38 -1.28 -7.39
N VAL A 133 11.14 -1.37 -6.93
CA VAL A 133 10.82 -1.72 -5.55
C VAL A 133 10.61 -3.23 -5.43
N SER A 134 11.67 -3.95 -5.12
CA SER A 134 11.60 -5.39 -4.88
C SER A 134 10.66 -5.71 -3.73
N LEU A 135 9.86 -6.76 -3.89
CA LEU A 135 8.87 -7.18 -2.91
C LEU A 135 9.52 -7.44 -1.53
N GLY A 136 9.04 -6.76 -0.47
CA GLY A 136 9.54 -6.91 0.89
C GLY A 136 10.78 -6.08 1.24
N ASN A 137 11.42 -5.42 0.27
CA ASN A 137 12.58 -4.57 0.48
C ASN A 137 12.24 -3.09 0.32
N ASP A 138 13.14 -2.22 0.79
CA ASP A 138 13.07 -0.80 0.47
C ASP A 138 13.47 -0.59 -0.99
N GLY A 139 12.79 0.31 -1.68
CA GLY A 139 13.10 0.69 -3.05
C GLY A 139 13.65 2.11 -3.10
N ASN A 140 14.72 2.32 -3.86
CA ASN A 140 15.29 3.65 -4.05
C ASN A 140 14.87 4.19 -5.43
N VAL A 141 14.05 5.22 -5.44
CA VAL A 141 13.53 5.83 -6.67
C VAL A 141 14.21 7.15 -6.96
N SER A 142 14.48 7.40 -8.23
CA SER A 142 15.00 8.68 -8.71
C SER A 142 14.47 8.98 -10.12
N MET A 143 14.40 10.26 -10.48
CA MET A 143 13.98 10.67 -11.83
C MET A 143 14.90 10.11 -12.91
N LYS A 144 16.20 10.07 -12.65
CA LYS A 144 17.20 9.50 -13.57
C LYS A 144 16.94 8.01 -13.83
N ASN A 145 16.67 7.24 -12.78
CA ASN A 145 16.37 5.81 -12.90
C ASN A 145 15.04 5.59 -13.62
N LEU A 146 14.04 6.42 -13.38
CA LEU A 146 12.78 6.38 -14.12
C LEU A 146 12.99 6.61 -15.63
N GLU A 147 13.74 7.65 -16.01
CA GLU A 147 14.06 7.94 -17.41
C GLU A 147 14.85 6.81 -18.07
N ASN A 148 15.83 6.26 -17.38
CA ASN A 148 16.58 5.10 -17.85
C ASN A 148 15.69 3.88 -18.04
N CYS A 149 14.77 3.62 -17.12
CA CYS A 149 13.83 2.51 -17.20
C CYS A 149 12.88 2.66 -18.39
N ILE A 150 12.36 3.86 -18.63
CA ILE A 150 11.49 4.15 -19.78
C ILE A 150 12.27 3.92 -21.10
N ASN A 151 13.45 4.46 -21.21
CA ASN A 151 14.24 4.38 -22.44
C ASN A 151 14.75 2.96 -22.71
N ASN A 152 15.31 2.30 -21.71
CA ASN A 152 15.94 0.99 -21.91
C ASN A 152 14.93 -0.15 -21.95
N ASP A 153 14.01 -0.20 -20.99
CA ASP A 153 13.12 -1.34 -20.88
C ASP A 153 11.90 -1.20 -21.79
N LEU A 154 11.22 -0.05 -21.75
CA LEU A 154 9.98 0.12 -22.50
C LEU A 154 10.26 0.47 -23.96
N ALA A 155 11.11 1.44 -24.26
CA ALA A 155 11.39 1.85 -25.64
C ALA A 155 12.35 0.88 -26.34
N ASN A 156 13.57 0.70 -25.84
CA ASN A 156 14.61 -0.05 -26.54
C ASN A 156 14.44 -1.59 -26.44
N ASN A 157 13.89 -2.11 -25.34
CA ASN A 157 13.69 -3.53 -25.20
C ASN A 157 12.29 -3.96 -25.69
N PHE A 158 11.24 -3.60 -24.94
CA PHE A 158 9.88 -4.01 -25.27
C PHE A 158 9.38 -3.42 -26.58
N GLY A 159 9.60 -2.14 -26.81
CA GLY A 159 9.21 -1.46 -28.06
C GLY A 159 9.88 -2.04 -29.28
N ASN A 160 11.20 -2.35 -29.22
CA ASN A 160 11.90 -3.01 -30.32
C ASN A 160 11.41 -4.44 -30.55
N LEU A 161 11.06 -5.19 -29.48
CA LEU A 161 10.46 -6.51 -29.63
C LEU A 161 9.13 -6.41 -30.39
N CYS A 162 8.24 -5.53 -29.97
CA CYS A 162 6.96 -5.30 -30.65
C CYS A 162 7.16 -4.91 -32.12
N GLN A 163 8.04 -3.97 -32.40
CA GLN A 163 8.34 -3.55 -33.75
C GLN A 163 8.83 -4.70 -34.65
N ARG A 164 9.75 -5.53 -34.14
CA ARG A 164 10.29 -6.67 -34.90
C ARG A 164 9.21 -7.72 -35.17
N VAL A 165 8.39 -8.05 -34.15
CA VAL A 165 7.30 -9.02 -34.29
C VAL A 165 6.25 -8.52 -35.30
N PHE A 166 5.79 -7.28 -35.14
CA PHE A 166 4.78 -6.73 -36.06
C PHE A 166 5.30 -6.58 -37.48
N SER A 167 6.54 -6.14 -37.66
CA SER A 167 7.17 -6.07 -38.98
C SER A 167 7.33 -7.44 -39.62
N PHE A 168 7.63 -8.48 -38.83
CA PHE A 168 7.67 -9.85 -39.33
C PHE A 168 6.30 -10.36 -39.77
N LEU A 169 5.28 -10.16 -38.94
CA LEU A 169 3.89 -10.53 -39.24
C LEU A 169 3.38 -9.84 -40.50
N GLU A 170 3.65 -8.56 -40.65
CA GLU A 170 3.25 -7.80 -41.83
C GLU A 170 3.89 -8.37 -43.10
N LYS A 171 5.20 -8.61 -43.07
CA LYS A 171 5.95 -9.09 -44.23
C LYS A 171 5.67 -10.55 -44.62
N ASN A 172 5.44 -11.44 -43.63
CA ASN A 172 5.42 -12.88 -43.84
C ASN A 172 4.05 -13.52 -43.64
N CYS A 173 3.14 -12.82 -42.92
CA CYS A 173 1.84 -13.38 -42.54
C CYS A 173 0.68 -12.48 -42.98
N SER A 174 0.91 -11.46 -43.84
CA SER A 174 -0.10 -10.48 -44.28
C SER A 174 -0.79 -9.80 -43.11
N GLY A 175 -0.06 -9.50 -42.05
CA GLY A 175 -0.57 -8.82 -40.85
C GLY A 175 -1.47 -9.69 -39.93
N LYS A 176 -1.55 -11.01 -40.20
CA LYS A 176 -2.39 -11.92 -39.42
C LYS A 176 -1.53 -12.79 -38.51
N LEU A 177 -2.05 -13.07 -37.31
CA LEU A 177 -1.48 -14.08 -36.45
C LEU A 177 -1.75 -15.46 -37.05
N PRO A 178 -0.73 -16.38 -37.07
CA PRO A 178 -0.90 -17.73 -37.54
C PRO A 178 -1.85 -18.57 -36.68
#